data_5c2f88b7b346493f6f743f4f4fb45b7a
#
_entry.id   5c2f88b7b346493f6f743f4f4fb45b7a
#
_cell.length_a   1.000
_cell.length_b   1.000
_cell.length_c   1.000
_cell.angle_alpha   90.00
_cell.angle_beta   90.00
_cell.angle_gamma   90.00
#
_symmetry.space_group_name_H-M   'P 1'
#
loop_
_entity.id
_entity.type
_entity.pdbx_description
1 polymer ?
#
loop_
_entity_poly.entity_id
_entity_poly.type
_entity_poly.pdbx_seq_one_letter_code
_entity_poly.pdbx_strand_id
1 'polypeptide(L)'
;EIPIEAPEHIDSVKVRKALDKHGLACGSVCACMGPGRDFRGSAKDQREAMKYCKALIDHMVNLGCPSLIGPVYSVVGKADAVDPKEQKREFALVVKNLKVLCAYAEKKGVQICVEPLNRFETDFLNTCEKGLRLIKAVNSPVLKLHLDTFHMNIEEKNQAAAIRKAGKLLGHFHACGSDRGTPGNDHIDWTPIVKALKGIRYKGDVVIESFTTDVKVIARAAAIWRRMEPTREEIAVKGLKFLKKAFK
;
A
#
# COMPACT_ATOMS: atom_id res chain seq x y z
N GLU A 1 -3.82 -6.27 8.71
CA GLU A 1 -2.62 -5.88 7.96
C GLU A 1 -1.41 -5.83 8.88
N ILE A 2 -0.23 -6.24 8.37
CA ILE A 2 1.01 -6.28 9.15
C ILE A 2 2.10 -5.53 8.37
N PRO A 3 2.60 -4.36 8.86
CA PRO A 3 3.77 -3.72 8.29
C PRO A 3 5.04 -4.46 8.74
N ILE A 4 5.94 -4.73 7.81
CA ILE A 4 7.20 -5.43 8.10
C ILE A 4 8.38 -4.63 7.55
N GLU A 5 9.08 -3.92 8.42
CA GLU A 5 10.29 -3.18 8.06
C GLU A 5 11.53 -4.09 8.03
N ALA A 6 11.66 -4.98 9.02
CA ALA A 6 12.80 -5.88 9.20
C ALA A 6 12.32 -7.35 9.22
N PRO A 7 12.31 -8.02 8.05
CA PRO A 7 11.83 -9.41 7.95
C PRO A 7 12.55 -10.38 8.90
N GLU A 8 13.82 -10.13 9.18
CA GLU A 8 14.65 -10.94 10.07
C GLU A 8 14.21 -10.89 11.56
N HIS A 9 13.40 -9.92 11.94
CA HIS A 9 12.91 -9.77 13.31
C HIS A 9 11.52 -10.40 13.53
N ILE A 10 10.87 -10.90 12.47
CA ILE A 10 9.53 -11.48 12.60
C ILE A 10 9.56 -13.00 12.60
N ASP A 11 8.92 -13.61 13.57
CA ASP A 11 8.60 -15.04 13.57
C ASP A 11 7.16 -15.21 13.04
N SER A 12 7.03 -15.39 11.75
CA SER A 12 5.72 -15.51 11.08
C SER A 12 4.90 -16.71 11.55
N VAL A 13 5.55 -17.78 12.04
CA VAL A 13 4.86 -18.95 12.60
C VAL A 13 4.22 -18.61 13.94
N LYS A 14 4.93 -17.89 14.82
CA LYS A 14 4.34 -17.40 16.08
C LYS A 14 3.22 -16.40 15.85
N VAL A 15 3.42 -15.48 14.88
CA VAL A 15 2.37 -14.50 14.51
C VAL A 15 1.13 -15.22 13.98
N ARG A 16 1.29 -16.23 13.11
CA ARG A 16 0.16 -17.05 12.62
C ARG A 16 -0.62 -17.68 13.76
N LYS A 17 0.07 -18.32 14.70
CA LYS A 17 -0.56 -18.94 15.90
C LYS A 17 -1.32 -17.92 16.75
N ALA A 18 -0.77 -16.69 16.90
CA ALA A 18 -1.45 -15.63 17.64
C ALA A 18 -2.73 -15.15 16.91
N LEU A 19 -2.68 -15.01 15.59
CA LEU A 19 -3.86 -14.68 14.79
C LEU A 19 -4.95 -15.74 14.92
N ASP A 20 -4.58 -17.03 14.80
CA ASP A 20 -5.51 -18.15 14.93
C ASP A 20 -6.18 -18.18 16.31
N LYS A 21 -5.40 -17.95 17.38
CA LYS A 21 -5.92 -17.87 18.75
C LYS A 21 -7.00 -16.81 18.93
N HIS A 22 -6.92 -15.71 18.16
CA HIS A 22 -7.87 -14.61 18.23
C HIS A 22 -8.91 -14.61 17.09
N GLY A 23 -8.97 -15.67 16.27
CA GLY A 23 -9.89 -15.76 15.13
C GLY A 23 -9.66 -14.70 14.07
N LEU A 24 -8.40 -14.26 13.89
CA LEU A 24 -8.01 -13.23 12.92
C LEU A 24 -7.28 -13.84 11.71
N ALA A 25 -7.49 -13.25 10.54
CA ALA A 25 -6.73 -13.56 9.34
C ALA A 25 -5.72 -12.43 9.04
N CYS A 26 -4.63 -12.75 8.35
CA CYS A 26 -3.74 -11.77 7.77
C CYS A 26 -4.19 -11.46 6.34
N GLY A 27 -4.81 -10.30 6.10
CA GLY A 27 -5.28 -9.89 4.76
C GLY A 27 -4.17 -9.33 3.88
N SER A 28 -3.21 -8.63 4.48
CA SER A 28 -2.09 -8.00 3.74
C SER A 28 -0.84 -7.87 4.60
N VAL A 29 0.31 -7.85 3.91
CA VAL A 29 1.60 -7.41 4.45
C VAL A 29 1.98 -6.12 3.74
N CYS A 30 2.25 -5.05 4.52
CA CYS A 30 2.68 -3.77 3.99
C CYS A 30 4.21 -3.71 3.92
N ALA A 31 4.73 -3.38 2.73
CA ALA A 31 6.16 -3.19 2.50
C ALA A 31 6.60 -1.79 2.95
N CYS A 32 7.64 -1.74 3.77
CA CYS A 32 8.29 -0.50 4.22
C CYS A 32 9.60 -0.30 3.43
N MET A 33 9.49 0.33 2.26
CA MET A 33 10.66 0.58 1.39
C MET A 33 11.47 1.77 1.94
N GLY A 34 12.46 1.45 2.76
CA GLY A 34 13.37 2.42 3.37
C GLY A 34 14.66 2.65 2.55
N PRO A 35 15.58 3.50 3.06
CA PRO A 35 16.86 3.78 2.41
C PRO A 35 17.62 2.50 2.02
N GLY A 36 18.20 2.48 0.81
CA GLY A 36 18.91 1.32 0.27
C GLY A 36 18.00 0.23 -0.33
N ARG A 37 16.69 0.40 -0.32
CA ARG A 37 15.71 -0.51 -0.93
C ARG A 37 14.91 0.25 -2.00
N ASP A 38 15.44 0.30 -3.21
CA ASP A 38 14.84 1.12 -4.28
C ASP A 38 15.02 0.44 -5.65
N PHE A 39 13.92 0.06 -6.30
CA PHE A 39 13.98 -0.48 -7.67
C PHE A 39 14.34 0.57 -8.73
N ARG A 40 14.29 1.86 -8.37
CA ARG A 40 14.72 2.99 -9.21
C ARG A 40 16.21 3.32 -8.99
N GLY A 41 16.80 2.83 -7.89
CA GLY A 41 18.12 3.18 -7.41
C GLY A 41 19.26 2.45 -8.12
N SER A 42 20.41 2.42 -7.44
CA SER A 42 21.60 1.71 -7.89
C SER A 42 21.36 0.20 -8.02
N ALA A 43 22.25 -0.51 -8.69
CA ALA A 43 22.19 -1.97 -8.77
C ALA A 43 22.23 -2.65 -7.38
N LYS A 44 22.87 -2.02 -6.39
CA LYS A 44 22.90 -2.47 -4.99
C LYS A 44 21.49 -2.29 -4.38
N ASP A 45 20.90 -1.10 -4.49
CA ASP A 45 19.57 -0.82 -3.92
C ASP A 45 18.49 -1.73 -4.51
N GLN A 46 18.57 -2.00 -5.83
CA GLN A 46 17.65 -2.92 -6.51
C GLN A 46 17.78 -4.36 -5.98
N ARG A 47 18.99 -4.83 -5.71
CA ARG A 47 19.20 -6.16 -5.12
C ARG A 47 18.66 -6.25 -3.69
N GLU A 48 18.92 -5.24 -2.86
CA GLU A 48 18.42 -5.20 -1.49
C GLU A 48 16.89 -5.10 -1.44
N ALA A 49 16.28 -4.29 -2.30
CA ALA A 49 14.82 -4.24 -2.46
C ALA A 49 14.24 -5.60 -2.87
N MET A 50 14.87 -6.28 -3.83
CA MET A 50 14.44 -7.61 -4.28
C MET A 50 14.54 -8.65 -3.17
N LYS A 51 15.65 -8.66 -2.41
CA LYS A 51 15.85 -9.55 -1.27
C LYS A 51 14.79 -9.32 -0.21
N TYR A 52 14.55 -8.07 0.15
CA TYR A 52 13.55 -7.65 1.11
C TYR A 52 12.14 -8.09 0.70
N CYS A 53 11.69 -7.76 -0.51
CA CYS A 53 10.34 -8.12 -0.97
C CYS A 53 10.14 -9.64 -1.05
N LYS A 54 11.15 -10.41 -1.46
CA LYS A 54 11.07 -11.88 -1.44
C LYS A 54 10.95 -12.44 -0.04
N ALA A 55 11.68 -11.90 0.94
CA ALA A 55 11.55 -12.29 2.33
C ALA A 55 10.15 -12.00 2.88
N LEU A 56 9.54 -10.85 2.53
CA LEU A 56 8.15 -10.56 2.87
C LEU A 56 7.19 -11.61 2.30
N ILE A 57 7.35 -11.97 1.02
CA ILE A 57 6.54 -12.98 0.36
C ILE A 57 6.68 -14.34 1.05
N ASP A 58 7.88 -14.73 1.49
CA ASP A 58 8.09 -15.96 2.22
C ASP A 58 7.38 -15.96 3.60
N HIS A 59 7.41 -14.83 4.32
CA HIS A 59 6.61 -14.68 5.55
C HIS A 59 5.12 -14.74 5.28
N MET A 60 4.64 -14.16 4.17
CA MET A 60 3.23 -14.19 3.80
C MET A 60 2.71 -15.60 3.60
N VAL A 61 3.51 -16.50 3.02
CA VAL A 61 3.13 -17.92 2.89
C VAL A 61 2.84 -18.55 4.26
N ASN A 62 3.71 -18.32 5.25
CA ASN A 62 3.52 -18.81 6.61
C ASN A 62 2.30 -18.17 7.31
N LEU A 63 2.01 -16.90 7.00
CA LEU A 63 0.88 -16.16 7.55
C LEU A 63 -0.46 -16.51 6.88
N GLY A 64 -0.44 -17.23 5.76
CA GLY A 64 -1.62 -17.42 4.92
C GLY A 64 -2.13 -16.10 4.32
N CYS A 65 -1.22 -15.14 4.09
CA CYS A 65 -1.52 -13.79 3.65
C CYS A 65 -1.53 -13.70 2.12
N PRO A 66 -2.60 -13.20 1.48
CA PRO A 66 -2.70 -13.19 0.01
C PRO A 66 -2.02 -12.01 -0.67
N SER A 67 -1.78 -10.87 0.03
CA SER A 67 -1.44 -9.61 -0.64
C SER A 67 -0.21 -8.92 -0.02
N LEU A 68 0.82 -8.68 -0.84
CA LEU A 68 1.90 -7.74 -0.54
C LEU A 68 1.48 -6.37 -1.06
N ILE A 69 1.44 -5.36 -0.22
CA ILE A 69 0.92 -4.03 -0.56
C ILE A 69 1.93 -2.92 -0.29
N GLY A 70 1.64 -1.72 -0.75
CA GLY A 70 2.41 -0.52 -0.49
C GLY A 70 3.27 -0.07 -1.68
N PRO A 71 4.25 0.82 -1.47
CA PRO A 71 5.13 1.36 -2.50
C PRO A 71 6.22 0.37 -2.93
N VAL A 72 5.83 -0.84 -3.37
CA VAL A 72 6.73 -1.94 -3.75
C VAL A 72 7.48 -1.63 -5.05
N TYR A 73 7.96 -0.42 -5.22
CA TYR A 73 8.69 0.04 -6.40
C TYR A 73 9.81 1.04 -6.09
N SER A 74 9.74 1.75 -4.95
CA SER A 74 10.69 2.81 -4.61
C SER A 74 10.74 3.07 -3.11
N VAL A 75 11.86 3.60 -2.65
CA VAL A 75 11.96 4.16 -1.31
C VAL A 75 10.98 5.31 -1.13
N VAL A 76 10.32 5.35 0.03
CA VAL A 76 9.42 6.46 0.42
C VAL A 76 10.25 7.70 0.76
N GLY A 77 9.78 8.87 0.32
CA GLY A 77 10.45 10.16 0.53
C GLY A 77 11.40 10.55 -0.61
N LYS A 78 11.55 9.73 -1.66
CA LYS A 78 12.25 10.12 -2.88
C LYS A 78 11.31 10.92 -3.78
N ALA A 79 11.34 12.23 -3.65
CA ALA A 79 10.49 13.17 -4.36
C ALA A 79 11.32 14.35 -4.87
N ASP A 80 12.00 14.13 -6.02
CA ASP A 80 12.89 15.08 -6.65
C ASP A 80 12.39 15.48 -8.05
N ALA A 81 12.82 16.65 -8.53
CA ALA A 81 12.57 17.07 -9.89
C ALA A 81 13.50 16.33 -10.86
N VAL A 82 13.03 15.26 -11.45
CA VAL A 82 13.79 14.42 -12.38
C VAL A 82 13.47 14.78 -13.84
N ASP A 83 14.49 14.81 -14.70
CA ASP A 83 14.26 15.06 -16.10
C ASP A 83 13.51 13.89 -16.80
N PRO A 84 12.87 14.12 -17.97
CA PRO A 84 12.09 13.10 -18.66
C PRO A 84 12.89 11.86 -19.08
N LYS A 85 14.19 11.99 -19.35
CA LYS A 85 15.06 10.88 -19.74
C LYS A 85 15.30 9.98 -18.54
N GLU A 86 15.57 10.56 -17.38
CA GLU A 86 15.76 9.84 -16.13
C GLU A 86 14.45 9.17 -15.68
N GLN A 87 13.31 9.85 -15.74
CA GLN A 87 11.99 9.25 -15.47
C GLN A 87 11.75 8.00 -16.32
N LYS A 88 12.09 8.07 -17.61
CA LYS A 88 11.97 6.92 -18.52
C LYS A 88 12.89 5.77 -18.13
N ARG A 89 14.13 6.08 -17.72
CA ARG A 89 15.12 5.09 -17.25
C ARG A 89 14.62 4.41 -15.97
N GLU A 90 14.19 5.18 -15.00
CA GLU A 90 13.65 4.67 -13.72
C GLU A 90 12.42 3.81 -13.93
N PHE A 91 11.50 4.24 -14.79
CA PHE A 91 10.31 3.45 -15.14
C PHE A 91 10.69 2.08 -15.72
N ALA A 92 11.67 2.02 -16.62
CA ALA A 92 12.17 0.77 -17.19
C ALA A 92 12.81 -0.15 -16.14
N LEU A 93 13.55 0.41 -15.17
CA LEU A 93 14.13 -0.33 -14.06
C LEU A 93 13.05 -0.94 -13.16
N VAL A 94 12.04 -0.16 -12.79
CA VAL A 94 10.91 -0.64 -11.97
C VAL A 94 10.16 -1.75 -12.70
N VAL A 95 9.84 -1.58 -13.98
CA VAL A 95 9.17 -2.62 -14.78
C VAL A 95 9.99 -3.91 -14.81
N LYS A 96 11.31 -3.81 -15.04
CA LYS A 96 12.23 -4.97 -15.04
C LYS A 96 12.19 -5.71 -13.69
N ASN A 97 12.33 -4.98 -12.60
CA ASN A 97 12.39 -5.56 -11.26
C ASN A 97 11.02 -6.15 -10.83
N LEU A 98 9.92 -5.46 -11.12
CA LEU A 98 8.58 -5.98 -10.82
C LEU A 98 8.26 -7.24 -11.61
N LYS A 99 8.70 -7.40 -12.86
CA LYS A 99 8.53 -8.65 -13.60
C LYS A 99 9.19 -9.83 -12.87
N VAL A 100 10.39 -9.64 -12.34
CA VAL A 100 11.09 -10.68 -11.57
C VAL A 100 10.38 -10.99 -10.25
N LEU A 101 9.94 -9.94 -9.54
CA LEU A 101 9.24 -10.10 -8.27
C LEU A 101 7.87 -10.75 -8.46
N CYS A 102 7.13 -10.35 -9.48
CA CYS A 102 5.82 -10.94 -9.81
C CYS A 102 5.92 -12.43 -10.15
N ALA A 103 6.94 -12.84 -10.93
CA ALA A 103 7.19 -14.25 -11.21
C ALA A 103 7.49 -15.08 -9.94
N TYR A 104 8.13 -14.46 -8.96
CA TYR A 104 8.33 -15.07 -7.65
C TYR A 104 7.03 -15.17 -6.85
N ALA A 105 6.27 -14.08 -6.79
CA ALA A 105 4.99 -14.01 -6.08
C ALA A 105 3.96 -15.00 -6.65
N GLU A 106 3.89 -15.13 -7.97
CA GLU A 106 3.00 -16.06 -8.66
C GLU A 106 3.27 -17.52 -8.25
N LYS A 107 4.55 -17.92 -8.17
CA LYS A 107 4.95 -19.27 -7.68
C LYS A 107 4.56 -19.52 -6.23
N LYS A 108 4.40 -18.46 -5.44
CA LYS A 108 4.00 -18.54 -4.03
C LYS A 108 2.49 -18.36 -3.81
N GLY A 109 1.73 -18.13 -4.88
CA GLY A 109 0.28 -17.94 -4.82
C GLY A 109 -0.16 -16.63 -4.18
N VAL A 110 0.68 -15.59 -4.21
CA VAL A 110 0.37 -14.27 -3.64
C VAL A 110 0.33 -13.19 -4.72
N GLN A 111 -0.46 -12.13 -4.49
CA GLN A 111 -0.49 -10.96 -5.35
C GLN A 111 0.36 -9.81 -4.78
N ILE A 112 0.72 -8.88 -5.65
CA ILE A 112 1.41 -7.63 -5.31
C ILE A 112 0.49 -6.47 -5.70
N CYS A 113 0.24 -5.54 -4.77
CA CYS A 113 -0.57 -4.36 -5.03
C CYS A 113 0.30 -3.11 -4.87
N VAL A 114 0.65 -2.48 -6.00
CA VAL A 114 1.45 -1.25 -6.00
C VAL A 114 0.61 -0.05 -5.65
N GLU A 115 1.11 0.79 -4.77
CA GLU A 115 0.41 1.95 -4.24
C GLU A 115 0.93 3.26 -4.80
N PRO A 116 0.11 4.06 -5.48
CA PRO A 116 0.42 5.46 -5.76
C PRO A 116 0.41 6.28 -4.48
N LEU A 117 1.53 6.95 -4.19
CA LEU A 117 1.66 7.85 -3.05
C LEU A 117 1.50 9.31 -3.47
N ASN A 118 1.25 10.19 -2.50
CA ASN A 118 1.21 11.62 -2.74
C ASN A 118 2.58 12.18 -3.19
N ARG A 119 2.56 13.38 -3.78
CA ARG A 119 3.74 14.08 -4.35
C ARG A 119 4.83 14.43 -3.34
N PHE A 120 4.53 14.42 -2.05
CA PHE A 120 5.51 14.72 -1.00
C PHE A 120 6.31 13.48 -0.60
N GLU A 121 5.79 12.29 -0.91
CA GLU A 121 6.38 11.00 -0.58
C GLU A 121 7.05 10.32 -1.79
N THR A 122 6.62 10.66 -3.01
CA THR A 122 7.26 10.15 -4.24
C THR A 122 7.04 11.08 -5.44
N ASP A 123 8.00 11.13 -6.34
CA ASP A 123 7.88 11.77 -7.65
C ASP A 123 7.46 10.79 -8.76
N PHE A 124 7.37 9.50 -8.46
CA PHE A 124 7.25 8.45 -9.47
C PHE A 124 5.81 8.03 -9.76
N LEU A 125 5.09 7.52 -8.78
CA LEU A 125 3.77 6.94 -8.93
C LEU A 125 2.77 7.66 -8.02
N ASN A 126 1.99 8.61 -8.57
CA ASN A 126 1.12 9.46 -7.76
C ASN A 126 -0.38 9.23 -8.01
N THR A 127 -0.77 8.70 -9.17
CA THR A 127 -2.18 8.56 -9.53
C THR A 127 -2.54 7.14 -9.94
N CYS A 128 -3.82 6.81 -9.83
CA CYS A 128 -4.39 5.59 -10.36
C CYS A 128 -3.96 5.35 -11.83
N GLU A 129 -3.98 6.40 -12.65
CA GLU A 129 -3.60 6.28 -14.06
C GLU A 129 -2.13 5.87 -14.25
N LYS A 130 -1.20 6.48 -13.50
CA LYS A 130 0.21 6.07 -13.52
C LYS A 130 0.36 4.63 -13.04
N GLY A 131 -0.39 4.20 -12.01
CA GLY A 131 -0.40 2.82 -11.51
C GLY A 131 -0.87 1.82 -12.56
N LEU A 132 -1.97 2.12 -13.26
CA LEU A 132 -2.47 1.28 -14.34
C LEU A 132 -1.50 1.19 -15.51
N ARG A 133 -0.79 2.29 -15.83
CA ARG A 133 0.28 2.28 -16.85
C ARG A 133 1.43 1.35 -16.44
N LEU A 134 1.83 1.36 -15.17
CA LEU A 134 2.86 0.47 -14.64
C LEU A 134 2.41 -0.99 -14.72
N ILE A 135 1.20 -1.30 -14.25
CA ILE A 135 0.63 -2.65 -14.31
C ILE A 135 0.59 -3.17 -15.74
N LYS A 136 0.16 -2.36 -16.70
CA LYS A 136 0.16 -2.70 -18.13
C LYS A 136 1.56 -3.00 -18.66
N ALA A 137 2.57 -2.22 -18.27
CA ALA A 137 3.95 -2.40 -18.72
C ALA A 137 4.62 -3.66 -18.12
N VAL A 138 4.30 -3.99 -16.87
CA VAL A 138 4.78 -5.22 -16.21
C VAL A 138 4.08 -6.44 -16.80
N ASN A 139 2.78 -6.35 -17.08
CA ASN A 139 1.95 -7.38 -17.70
C ASN A 139 2.00 -8.71 -16.93
N SER A 140 1.72 -8.68 -15.63
CA SER A 140 1.63 -9.86 -14.78
C SER A 140 0.24 -10.01 -14.17
N PRO A 141 -0.33 -11.23 -14.11
CA PRO A 141 -1.67 -11.46 -13.56
C PRO A 141 -1.74 -11.19 -12.05
N VAL A 142 -0.61 -11.29 -11.35
CA VAL A 142 -0.53 -11.10 -9.89
C VAL A 142 -0.25 -9.65 -9.50
N LEU A 143 0.01 -8.73 -10.45
CA LEU A 143 0.22 -7.32 -10.16
C LEU A 143 -1.11 -6.57 -10.21
N LYS A 144 -1.46 -5.94 -9.11
CA LYS A 144 -2.70 -5.19 -8.89
C LYS A 144 -2.38 -3.78 -8.42
N LEU A 145 -3.42 -2.96 -8.30
CA LEU A 145 -3.34 -1.61 -7.78
C LEU A 145 -3.81 -1.61 -6.31
N HIS A 146 -3.11 -0.86 -5.48
CA HIS A 146 -3.54 -0.43 -4.17
C HIS A 146 -3.93 1.05 -4.26
N LEU A 147 -5.08 1.44 -3.73
CA LEU A 147 -5.50 2.83 -3.63
C LEU A 147 -5.77 3.20 -2.18
N ASP A 148 -5.30 4.38 -1.78
CA ASP A 148 -5.49 4.96 -0.45
C ASP A 148 -6.22 6.31 -0.56
N THR A 149 -7.25 6.50 0.26
CA THR A 149 -8.06 7.73 0.27
C THR A 149 -7.28 8.98 0.65
N PHE A 150 -6.25 8.87 1.52
CA PHE A 150 -5.37 9.98 1.85
C PHE A 150 -4.53 10.43 0.65
N HIS A 151 -3.87 9.50 -0.02
CA HIS A 151 -3.08 9.81 -1.20
C HIS A 151 -3.96 10.32 -2.35
N MET A 152 -5.09 9.68 -2.60
CA MET A 152 -6.07 10.13 -3.60
C MET A 152 -6.65 11.51 -3.29
N ASN A 153 -6.80 11.88 -2.01
CA ASN A 153 -7.31 13.20 -1.62
C ASN A 153 -6.38 14.34 -2.06
N ILE A 154 -5.09 14.06 -2.19
CA ILE A 154 -4.08 15.03 -2.67
C ILE A 154 -3.94 14.99 -4.19
N GLU A 155 -3.96 13.80 -4.79
CA GLU A 155 -3.53 13.60 -6.18
C GLU A 155 -4.67 13.42 -7.18
N GLU A 156 -5.83 12.91 -6.77
CA GLU A 156 -6.94 12.63 -7.67
C GLU A 156 -7.98 13.76 -7.63
N LYS A 157 -8.35 14.27 -8.79
CA LYS A 157 -9.46 15.25 -8.87
C LYS A 157 -10.82 14.64 -8.51
N ASN A 158 -10.96 13.32 -8.64
CA ASN A 158 -12.16 12.58 -8.32
C ASN A 158 -11.79 11.15 -7.93
N GLN A 159 -11.78 10.85 -6.63
CA GLN A 159 -11.41 9.56 -6.08
C GLN A 159 -12.33 8.43 -6.59
N ALA A 160 -13.64 8.66 -6.65
CA ALA A 160 -14.59 7.67 -7.14
C ALA A 160 -14.37 7.34 -8.63
N ALA A 161 -13.98 8.31 -9.45
CA ALA A 161 -13.62 8.07 -10.85
C ALA A 161 -12.33 7.24 -10.96
N ALA A 162 -11.32 7.51 -10.12
CA ALA A 162 -10.09 6.73 -10.05
C ALA A 162 -10.38 5.27 -9.67
N ILE A 163 -11.22 5.03 -8.67
CA ILE A 163 -11.65 3.67 -8.27
C ILE A 163 -12.36 2.95 -9.42
N ARG A 164 -13.30 3.61 -10.10
CA ARG A 164 -13.97 3.00 -11.28
C ARG A 164 -13.00 2.69 -12.40
N LYS A 165 -12.00 3.56 -12.63
CA LYS A 165 -10.94 3.36 -13.63
C LYS A 165 -10.05 2.17 -13.29
N ALA A 166 -9.71 1.97 -12.01
CA ALA A 166 -8.97 0.79 -11.54
C ALA A 166 -9.74 -0.52 -11.80
N GLY A 167 -11.04 -0.53 -11.56
CA GLY A 167 -11.91 -1.66 -11.87
C GLY A 167 -11.40 -2.96 -11.25
N LYS A 168 -11.30 -4.02 -12.04
CA LYS A 168 -10.83 -5.35 -11.62
C LYS A 168 -9.33 -5.41 -11.26
N LEU A 169 -8.58 -4.35 -11.55
CA LEU A 169 -7.16 -4.26 -11.18
C LEU A 169 -6.97 -3.73 -9.76
N LEU A 170 -8.01 -3.21 -9.09
CA LEU A 170 -7.94 -2.84 -7.68
C LEU A 170 -7.85 -4.12 -6.83
N GLY A 171 -6.69 -4.32 -6.21
CA GLY A 171 -6.40 -5.49 -5.36
C GLY A 171 -6.41 -5.17 -3.87
N HIS A 172 -6.19 -3.91 -3.49
CA HIS A 172 -6.19 -3.47 -2.09
C HIS A 172 -6.72 -2.03 -1.96
N PHE A 173 -7.31 -1.72 -0.80
CA PHE A 173 -7.86 -0.40 -0.55
C PHE A 173 -7.63 0.05 0.90
N HIS A 174 -6.95 1.19 1.07
CA HIS A 174 -6.82 1.85 2.36
C HIS A 174 -7.90 2.92 2.55
N ALA A 175 -8.61 2.81 3.66
CA ALA A 175 -9.51 3.83 4.18
C ALA A 175 -8.75 4.65 5.21
N CYS A 176 -8.19 5.75 4.78
CA CYS A 176 -7.41 6.68 5.58
C CYS A 176 -8.10 8.04 5.60
N GLY A 177 -8.22 8.69 6.76
CA GLY A 177 -8.74 10.04 6.85
C GLY A 177 -7.87 11.04 6.07
N SER A 178 -8.43 12.20 5.71
CA SER A 178 -7.70 13.25 4.95
C SER A 178 -6.50 13.81 5.70
N ASP A 179 -6.40 13.58 6.99
CA ASP A 179 -5.29 13.97 7.87
C ASP A 179 -4.51 12.77 8.42
N ARG A 180 -4.64 11.58 7.83
CA ARG A 180 -4.09 10.31 8.32
C ARG A 180 -4.75 9.82 9.63
N GLY A 181 -5.90 10.39 10.01
CA GLY A 181 -6.70 10.04 11.18
C GLY A 181 -7.79 9.03 10.87
N THR A 182 -8.85 9.07 11.69
CA THR A 182 -9.98 8.16 11.61
C THR A 182 -10.81 8.40 10.35
N PRO A 183 -11.02 7.39 9.48
CA PRO A 183 -11.92 7.55 8.34
C PRO A 183 -13.34 7.90 8.81
N GLY A 184 -13.95 8.90 8.15
CA GLY A 184 -15.25 9.45 8.49
C GLY A 184 -15.25 10.53 9.59
N ASN A 185 -14.09 10.84 10.18
CA ASN A 185 -13.86 12.02 11.00
C ASN A 185 -12.99 13.04 10.23
N ASP A 186 -13.35 13.28 8.97
CA ASP A 186 -12.59 14.04 7.98
C ASP A 186 -13.55 14.71 6.97
N HIS A 187 -12.97 15.39 5.95
CA HIS A 187 -13.76 16.05 4.91
C HIS A 187 -13.93 15.21 3.63
N ILE A 188 -13.45 13.96 3.61
CA ILE A 188 -13.60 13.10 2.43
C ILE A 188 -15.08 12.75 2.22
N ASP A 189 -15.58 12.93 1.01
CA ASP A 189 -16.92 12.43 0.65
C ASP A 189 -16.86 10.92 0.38
N TRP A 190 -17.17 10.16 1.41
CA TRP A 190 -17.16 8.70 1.39
C TRP A 190 -18.28 8.08 0.56
N THR A 191 -19.39 8.79 0.36
CA THR A 191 -20.56 8.25 -0.37
C THR A 191 -20.21 7.82 -1.80
N PRO A 192 -19.62 8.67 -2.66
CA PRO A 192 -19.24 8.26 -4.01
C PRO A 192 -18.13 7.21 -4.02
N ILE A 193 -17.21 7.20 -3.02
CA ILE A 193 -16.15 6.21 -2.89
C ILE A 193 -16.73 4.82 -2.66
N VAL A 194 -17.59 4.68 -1.66
CA VAL A 194 -18.27 3.41 -1.34
C VAL A 194 -19.12 2.93 -2.53
N LYS A 195 -19.86 3.84 -3.18
CA LYS A 195 -20.63 3.52 -4.40
C LYS A 195 -19.73 3.03 -5.53
N ALA A 196 -18.55 3.62 -5.70
CA ALA A 196 -17.58 3.19 -6.72
C ALA A 196 -17.02 1.79 -6.41
N LEU A 197 -16.62 1.52 -5.16
CA LEU A 197 -16.14 0.20 -4.73
C LEU A 197 -17.20 -0.89 -4.93
N LYS A 198 -18.44 -0.62 -4.52
CA LYS A 198 -19.59 -1.52 -4.79
C LYS A 198 -19.81 -1.70 -6.30
N GLY A 199 -19.74 -0.62 -7.07
CA GLY A 199 -19.96 -0.61 -8.53
C GLY A 199 -18.95 -1.47 -9.30
N ILE A 200 -17.70 -1.48 -8.89
CA ILE A 200 -16.66 -2.37 -9.47
C ILE A 200 -16.69 -3.78 -8.89
N ARG A 201 -17.60 -4.06 -7.96
CA ARG A 201 -17.71 -5.33 -7.23
C ARG A 201 -16.40 -5.70 -6.50
N TYR A 202 -15.78 -4.71 -5.86
CA TYR A 202 -14.58 -4.95 -5.07
C TYR A 202 -14.85 -5.96 -3.95
N LYS A 203 -13.97 -6.96 -3.82
CA LYS A 203 -14.09 -8.07 -2.86
C LYS A 203 -12.93 -8.17 -1.88
N GLY A 204 -11.93 -7.28 -2.03
CA GLY A 204 -10.81 -7.21 -1.11
C GLY A 204 -11.16 -6.50 0.20
N ASP A 205 -10.18 -6.45 1.09
CA ASP A 205 -10.31 -5.76 2.37
C ASP A 205 -10.33 -4.24 2.19
N VAL A 206 -11.05 -3.56 3.06
CA VAL A 206 -10.99 -2.10 3.25
C VAL A 206 -10.31 -1.87 4.58
N VAL A 207 -9.03 -1.53 4.54
CA VAL A 207 -8.17 -1.47 5.71
C VAL A 207 -8.03 -0.04 6.20
N ILE A 208 -8.17 0.17 7.51
CA ILE A 208 -7.90 1.47 8.11
C ILE A 208 -6.38 1.62 8.22
N GLU A 209 -5.82 2.58 7.48
CA GLU A 209 -4.46 3.04 7.69
C GLU A 209 -4.48 4.35 8.45
N SER A 210 -3.76 4.40 9.55
CA SER A 210 -3.59 5.61 10.36
C SER A 210 -2.30 5.52 11.16
N PHE A 211 -1.79 6.69 11.55
CA PHE A 211 -0.51 6.78 12.24
C PHE A 211 -0.66 7.60 13.52
N THR A 212 0.17 7.29 14.51
CA THR A 212 0.25 8.03 15.78
C THR A 212 1.65 8.61 15.98
N THR A 213 1.77 9.53 16.92
CA THR A 213 3.06 10.11 17.29
C THR A 213 3.92 9.19 18.17
N ASP A 214 3.40 8.02 18.55
CA ASP A 214 4.01 7.16 19.57
C ASP A 214 5.24 6.42 19.03
N VAL A 215 5.25 6.08 17.72
CA VAL A 215 6.40 5.46 17.06
C VAL A 215 7.12 6.51 16.22
N LYS A 216 8.14 7.14 16.78
CA LYS A 216 8.83 8.32 16.21
C LYS A 216 9.34 8.12 14.78
N VAL A 217 9.85 6.93 14.43
CA VAL A 217 10.37 6.63 13.09
C VAL A 217 9.23 6.68 12.07
N ILE A 218 8.11 6.04 12.38
CA ILE A 218 6.91 6.01 11.52
C ILE A 218 6.27 7.40 11.47
N ALA A 219 6.13 8.07 12.62
CA ALA A 219 5.58 9.43 12.70
C ALA A 219 6.36 10.40 11.80
N ARG A 220 7.71 10.30 11.80
CA ARG A 220 8.57 11.10 10.93
C ARG A 220 8.37 10.74 9.43
N ALA A 221 8.32 9.47 9.10
CA ALA A 221 8.16 9.02 7.71
C ALA A 221 6.81 9.43 7.12
N ALA A 222 5.74 9.37 7.93
CA ALA A 222 4.38 9.75 7.55
C ALA A 222 4.03 11.21 7.85
N ALA A 223 4.99 12.03 8.32
CA ALA A 223 4.82 13.44 8.71
C ALA A 223 3.71 13.67 9.74
N ILE A 224 3.63 12.82 10.77
CA ILE A 224 2.64 12.92 11.85
C ILE A 224 3.22 13.70 13.02
N TRP A 225 2.91 14.99 13.08
CA TRP A 225 3.46 15.94 14.07
C TRP A 225 2.50 16.25 15.22
N ARG A 226 1.26 15.80 15.14
CA ARG A 226 0.24 15.95 16.17
C ARG A 226 -0.57 14.67 16.31
N ARG A 227 -1.22 14.48 17.44
CA ARG A 227 -2.22 13.42 17.60
C ARG A 227 -3.47 13.78 16.80
N MET A 228 -3.95 12.83 15.98
CA MET A 228 -5.19 12.97 15.21
C MET A 228 -6.41 12.57 16.05
N GLU A 229 -6.25 11.55 16.89
CA GLU A 229 -7.23 11.08 17.85
C GLU A 229 -6.60 10.93 19.24
N PRO A 230 -7.37 10.92 20.33
CA PRO A 230 -6.86 10.74 21.68
C PRO A 230 -6.03 9.47 21.85
N THR A 231 -6.49 8.35 21.25
CA THR A 231 -5.82 7.06 21.30
C THR A 231 -5.89 6.36 19.94
N ARG A 232 -4.95 5.44 19.67
CA ARG A 232 -4.97 4.60 18.46
C ARG A 232 -6.13 3.58 18.48
N GLU A 233 -6.56 3.17 19.67
CA GLU A 233 -7.73 2.31 19.85
C GLU A 233 -9.01 3.00 19.38
N GLU A 234 -9.14 4.30 19.62
CA GLU A 234 -10.28 5.09 19.12
C GLU A 234 -10.30 5.14 17.59
N ILE A 235 -9.14 5.28 16.94
CA ILE A 235 -9.04 5.22 15.48
C ILE A 235 -9.61 3.91 14.96
N ALA A 236 -9.18 2.79 15.52
CA ALA A 236 -9.63 1.46 15.13
C ALA A 236 -11.15 1.27 15.37
N VAL A 237 -11.63 1.59 16.57
CA VAL A 237 -13.03 1.38 16.95
C VAL A 237 -13.98 2.30 16.18
N LYS A 238 -13.69 3.61 16.14
CA LYS A 238 -14.53 4.60 15.46
C LYS A 238 -14.52 4.38 13.94
N GLY A 239 -13.32 4.16 13.36
CA GLY A 239 -13.17 3.91 11.95
C GLY A 239 -13.87 2.63 11.49
N LEU A 240 -13.74 1.52 12.23
CA LEU A 240 -14.47 0.30 11.92
C LEU A 240 -15.99 0.48 12.00
N LYS A 241 -16.47 1.19 13.03
CA LYS A 241 -17.91 1.51 13.15
C LYS A 241 -18.41 2.33 11.97
N PHE A 242 -17.65 3.34 11.56
CA PHE A 242 -17.94 4.17 10.38
C PHE A 242 -17.99 3.32 9.11
N LEU A 243 -16.94 2.55 8.82
CA LEU A 243 -16.88 1.74 7.60
C LEU A 243 -18.01 0.70 7.55
N LYS A 244 -18.28 0.00 8.65
CA LYS A 244 -19.42 -0.94 8.71
C LYS A 244 -20.75 -0.26 8.40
N LYS A 245 -20.95 1.00 8.79
CA LYS A 245 -22.16 1.79 8.47
C LYS A 245 -22.15 2.20 6.99
N ALA A 246 -21.05 2.69 6.47
CA ALA A 246 -20.92 3.20 5.10
C ALA A 246 -21.09 2.09 4.03
N PHE A 247 -20.69 0.86 4.34
CA PHE A 247 -20.76 -0.29 3.42
C PHE A 247 -22.07 -1.09 3.53
N LYS A 248 -22.97 -0.77 4.47
CA LYS A 248 -24.34 -1.31 4.46
C LYS A 248 -25.10 -0.80 3.25
#